data_f3255947305afd971f745d4e2e28fc7f
#
_entry.id   f3255947305afd971f745d4e2e28fc7f
#
_cell.length_a   1.000
_cell.length_b   1.000
_cell.length_c   1.000
_cell.angle_alpha   90.00
_cell.angle_beta   90.00
_cell.angle_gamma   90.00
#
_symmetry.space_group_name_H-M   'P 1'
#
loop_
_entity.id
_entity.type
_entity.pdbx_description
1 polymer ?
#
loop_
_entity_poly.entity_id
_entity_poly.type
_entity_poly.pdbx_seq_one_letter_code
_entity_poly.pdbx_strand_id
1 'polypeptide(L)'
;MQRFQSILQFKKVSCKNCYKCVRNCPVKAIRVHDHQARIIESQCIYCEKCILVCPQDAKEEQNMIPAICNAMENKTQVIASLHPAYLARFGVTGINGIREAMKKLGSVSYTHLTLPTNSRV
;
A
#
# COMPACT_ATOMS: atom_id res chain seq x y z
N MET A 1 9.23 -19.11 4.81
CA MET A 1 9.26 -17.65 4.54
C MET A 1 8.36 -17.38 3.33
N GLN A 2 7.13 -16.92 3.53
CA GLN A 2 6.27 -16.51 2.42
C GLN A 2 6.89 -15.25 1.79
N ARG A 3 7.28 -15.34 0.52
CA ARG A 3 7.66 -14.14 -0.24
C ARG A 3 6.43 -13.25 -0.33
N PHE A 4 6.51 -12.08 0.26
CA PHE A 4 5.51 -11.03 -0.01
C PHE A 4 5.47 -10.81 -1.51
N GLN A 5 4.31 -11.06 -2.12
CA GLN A 5 4.09 -10.72 -3.51
C GLN A 5 4.16 -9.19 -3.63
N SER A 6 4.78 -8.72 -4.70
CA SER A 6 4.91 -7.28 -4.94
C SER A 6 3.53 -6.60 -4.92
N ILE A 7 3.39 -5.55 -4.11
CA ILE A 7 2.14 -4.77 -4.00
C ILE A 7 1.82 -4.09 -5.33
N LEU A 8 2.86 -3.71 -6.09
CA LEU A 8 2.71 -3.07 -7.40
C LEU A 8 2.99 -4.09 -8.51
N GLN A 9 2.04 -4.27 -9.40
CA GLN A 9 2.14 -5.17 -10.53
C GLN A 9 2.20 -4.42 -11.87
N PHE A 10 2.85 -5.05 -12.85
CA PHE A 10 2.91 -4.55 -14.23
C PHE A 10 2.00 -5.38 -15.13
N LYS A 11 1.12 -4.69 -15.84
CA LYS A 11 0.42 -5.26 -17.01
C LYS A 11 1.40 -5.30 -18.18
N LYS A 12 2.01 -6.46 -18.42
CA LYS A 12 3.07 -6.64 -19.43
C LYS A 12 2.69 -6.13 -20.83
N VAL A 13 1.43 -6.24 -21.20
CA VAL A 13 0.93 -5.93 -22.55
C VAL A 13 0.77 -4.43 -22.81
N SER A 14 0.70 -3.58 -21.78
CA SER A 14 0.33 -2.17 -21.92
C SER A 14 1.51 -1.18 -21.91
N CYS A 15 2.73 -1.60 -21.58
CA CYS A 15 3.88 -0.70 -21.50
C CYS A 15 4.45 -0.38 -22.88
N LYS A 16 4.45 0.88 -23.28
CA LYS A 16 5.02 1.40 -24.55
C LYS A 16 6.36 2.12 -24.37
N ASN A 17 7.09 1.87 -23.31
CA ASN A 17 8.45 2.43 -23.06
C ASN A 17 8.56 3.95 -23.09
N CYS A 18 7.53 4.67 -22.65
CA CYS A 18 7.55 6.13 -22.66
C CYS A 18 8.46 6.76 -21.59
N TYR A 19 9.05 5.97 -20.71
CA TYR A 19 9.97 6.38 -19.63
C TYR A 19 9.41 7.41 -18.63
N LYS A 20 8.15 7.78 -18.68
CA LYS A 20 7.54 8.73 -17.74
C LYS A 20 7.70 8.29 -16.29
N CYS A 21 7.41 7.02 -16.00
CA CYS A 21 7.56 6.45 -14.66
C CYS A 21 9.01 6.45 -14.15
N VAL A 22 9.98 6.18 -15.02
CA VAL A 22 11.41 6.20 -14.68
C VAL A 22 11.85 7.61 -14.29
N ARG A 23 11.45 8.62 -15.07
CA ARG A 23 11.80 10.03 -14.81
C ARG A 23 11.15 10.57 -13.54
N ASN A 24 9.92 10.16 -13.26
CA ASN A 24 9.14 10.66 -12.12
C ASN A 24 9.36 9.85 -10.82
N CYS A 25 10.12 8.77 -10.83
CA CYS A 25 10.40 8.00 -9.62
C CYS A 25 11.39 8.76 -8.72
N PRO A 26 11.01 9.17 -7.50
CA PRO A 26 11.87 9.96 -6.61
C PRO A 26 13.09 9.18 -6.15
N VAL A 27 12.97 7.87 -5.97
CA VAL A 27 14.04 6.98 -5.47
C VAL A 27 14.72 6.18 -6.59
N LYS A 28 14.38 6.45 -7.86
CA LYS A 28 14.97 5.76 -9.03
C LYS A 28 14.84 4.22 -9.00
N ALA A 29 13.80 3.72 -8.35
CA ALA A 29 13.51 2.29 -8.20
C ALA A 29 12.89 1.65 -9.46
N ILE A 30 12.90 2.30 -10.61
CA ILE A 30 12.34 1.78 -11.86
C ILE A 30 13.42 1.70 -12.92
N ARG A 31 13.62 0.51 -13.47
CA ARG A 31 14.54 0.27 -14.60
C ARG A 31 13.75 -0.30 -15.78
N VAL A 32 14.29 -0.10 -16.98
CA VAL A 32 13.75 -0.72 -18.20
C VAL A 32 14.65 -1.91 -18.57
N HIS A 33 14.03 -3.06 -18.71
CA HIS A 33 14.66 -4.28 -19.17
C HIS A 33 13.70 -4.96 -20.16
N ASP A 34 14.23 -5.47 -21.28
CA ASP A 34 13.45 -6.12 -22.35
C ASP A 34 12.25 -5.26 -22.81
N HIS A 35 12.48 -4.01 -23.07
CA HIS A 35 11.45 -3.04 -23.47
C HIS A 35 10.28 -2.92 -22.48
N GLN A 36 10.49 -3.21 -21.21
CA GLN A 36 9.48 -3.04 -20.16
C GLN A 36 10.07 -2.35 -18.92
N ALA A 37 9.29 -1.45 -18.35
CA ALA A 37 9.65 -0.86 -17.07
C ALA A 37 9.39 -1.89 -15.95
N ARG A 38 10.39 -2.12 -15.08
CA ARG A 38 10.31 -3.01 -13.90
C ARG A 38 10.61 -2.22 -12.63
N ILE A 39 9.96 -2.55 -11.54
CA ILE A 39 10.20 -1.96 -10.23
C ILE A 39 11.23 -2.81 -9.50
N ILE A 40 12.22 -2.14 -8.90
CA ILE A 40 13.16 -2.75 -7.97
C ILE A 40 12.54 -2.65 -6.59
N GLU A 41 11.96 -3.73 -6.11
CA GLU A 41 11.19 -3.78 -4.86
C GLU A 41 12.01 -3.32 -3.63
N SER A 42 13.28 -3.70 -3.57
CA SER A 42 14.18 -3.30 -2.48
C SER A 42 14.46 -1.79 -2.39
N GLN A 43 14.19 -1.04 -3.45
CA GLN A 43 14.36 0.41 -3.53
C GLN A 43 13.04 1.17 -3.56
N CYS A 44 11.93 0.46 -3.77
CA CYS A 44 10.62 1.07 -3.91
C CYS A 44 10.05 1.50 -2.55
N ILE A 45 9.58 2.75 -2.46
CA ILE A 45 8.91 3.30 -1.28
C ILE A 45 7.38 3.27 -1.40
N TYR A 46 6.83 2.59 -2.40
CA TYR A 46 5.40 2.43 -2.65
C TYR A 46 4.59 3.75 -2.70
N CYS A 47 5.18 4.82 -3.21
CA CYS A 47 4.56 6.15 -3.30
C CYS A 47 3.54 6.30 -4.43
N GLU A 48 3.29 5.26 -5.23
CA GLU A 48 2.30 5.16 -6.32
C GLU A 48 2.46 6.19 -7.46
N LYS A 49 3.44 7.08 -7.38
CA LYS A 49 3.66 8.13 -8.40
C LYS A 49 3.81 7.57 -9.81
N CYS A 50 4.36 6.37 -9.94
CA CYS A 50 4.52 5.69 -11.22
C CYS A 50 3.20 5.19 -11.83
N ILE A 51 2.16 4.96 -11.03
CA ILE A 51 0.80 4.64 -11.48
C ILE A 51 0.18 5.92 -12.04
N LEU A 52 0.17 7.00 -11.25
CA LEU A 52 -0.45 8.28 -11.61
C LEU A 52 0.10 8.88 -12.90
N VAL A 53 1.40 8.75 -13.17
CA VAL A 53 2.02 9.34 -14.37
C VAL A 53 1.98 8.43 -15.59
N CYS A 54 1.45 7.22 -15.47
CA CYS A 54 1.41 6.25 -16.56
C CYS A 54 0.24 6.52 -17.52
N PRO A 55 0.46 7.00 -18.76
CA PRO A 55 -0.64 7.30 -19.67
C PRO A 55 -1.27 6.04 -20.28
N GLN A 56 -0.66 4.87 -20.05
CA GLN A 56 -1.12 3.59 -20.61
C GLN A 56 -1.72 2.69 -19.54
N ASP A 57 -1.84 3.17 -18.32
CA ASP A 57 -2.33 2.38 -17.18
C ASP A 57 -1.65 0.99 -17.08
N ALA A 58 -0.35 0.97 -17.37
CA ALA A 58 0.45 -0.26 -17.41
C ALA A 58 0.87 -0.76 -16.02
N LYS A 59 0.43 -0.11 -14.96
CA LYS A 59 0.72 -0.46 -13.57
C LYS A 59 -0.55 -0.44 -12.75
N GLU A 60 -0.65 -1.40 -11.87
CA GLU A 60 -1.76 -1.49 -10.92
C GLU A 60 -1.25 -1.92 -9.55
N GLU A 61 -2.00 -1.58 -8.54
CA GLU A 61 -1.82 -2.12 -7.20
C GLU A 61 -2.51 -3.48 -7.08
N GLN A 62 -1.91 -4.38 -6.32
CA GLN A 62 -2.55 -5.66 -6.04
C GLN A 62 -3.70 -5.46 -5.05
N ASN A 63 -4.91 -5.85 -5.46
CA ASN A 63 -6.05 -5.83 -4.56
C ASN A 63 -5.92 -6.96 -3.52
N MET A 64 -5.64 -6.59 -2.27
CA MET A 64 -5.51 -7.52 -1.15
C MET A 64 -6.82 -7.76 -0.40
N ILE A 65 -7.91 -7.07 -0.76
CA ILE A 65 -9.22 -7.21 -0.08
C ILE A 65 -9.71 -8.66 -0.08
N PRO A 66 -9.70 -9.40 -1.21
CA PRO A 66 -10.16 -10.80 -1.21
C PRO A 66 -9.36 -11.69 -0.24
N ALA A 67 -8.04 -11.48 -0.14
CA ALA A 67 -7.20 -12.25 0.77
C ALA A 67 -7.53 -11.95 2.25
N ILE A 68 -7.82 -10.68 2.57
CA ILE A 68 -8.23 -10.26 3.92
C ILE A 68 -9.59 -10.86 4.27
N CYS A 69 -10.58 -10.78 3.37
CA CYS A 69 -11.92 -11.36 3.59
C CYS A 69 -11.82 -12.87 3.83
N ASN A 70 -11.05 -13.58 3.02
CA ASN A 70 -10.83 -15.03 3.18
C ASN A 70 -10.16 -15.36 4.53
N ALA A 71 -9.18 -14.57 4.97
CA ALA A 71 -8.55 -14.74 6.27
C ALA A 71 -9.56 -14.55 7.42
N MET A 72 -10.45 -13.57 7.30
CA MET A 72 -11.52 -13.33 8.29
C MET A 72 -12.53 -14.47 8.33
N GLU A 73 -12.97 -14.97 7.18
CA GLU A 73 -13.90 -16.11 7.06
C GLU A 73 -13.32 -17.40 7.68
N ASN A 74 -12.03 -17.64 7.47
CA ASN A 74 -11.32 -18.80 8.05
C ASN A 74 -10.96 -18.61 9.53
N LYS A 75 -11.49 -17.57 10.19
CA LYS A 75 -11.23 -17.25 11.61
C LYS A 75 -9.74 -17.10 11.94
N THR A 76 -8.94 -16.72 10.96
CA THR A 76 -7.53 -16.37 11.18
C THR A 76 -7.47 -15.03 11.90
N GLN A 77 -6.57 -14.91 12.86
CA GLN A 77 -6.38 -13.65 13.58
C GLN A 77 -5.90 -12.56 12.62
N VAL A 78 -6.71 -11.53 12.44
CA VAL A 78 -6.39 -10.36 11.61
C VAL A 78 -6.07 -9.18 12.52
N ILE A 79 -4.88 -8.61 12.37
CA ILE A 79 -4.41 -7.45 13.13
C ILE A 79 -4.35 -6.25 12.20
N ALA A 80 -5.05 -5.18 12.56
CA ALA A 80 -5.00 -3.92 11.84
C ALA A 80 -4.01 -2.96 12.51
N SER A 81 -3.05 -2.46 11.74
CA SER A 81 -2.12 -1.40 12.16
C SER A 81 -2.45 -0.11 11.40
N LEU A 82 -2.76 0.96 12.13
CA LEU A 82 -3.16 2.23 11.56
C LEU A 82 -2.09 3.30 11.79
N HIS A 83 -1.62 3.90 10.71
CA HIS A 83 -0.72 5.06 10.79
C HIS A 83 -1.50 6.30 11.26
N PRO A 84 -0.93 7.19 12.12
CA PRO A 84 -1.63 8.39 12.65
C PRO A 84 -2.22 9.31 11.57
N ALA A 85 -1.69 9.29 10.36
CA ALA A 85 -2.21 10.07 9.22
C ALA A 85 -3.67 9.70 8.84
N TYR A 86 -4.26 8.63 9.37
CA TYR A 86 -5.67 8.32 9.16
C TYR A 86 -6.60 9.47 9.58
N LEU A 87 -6.19 10.28 10.57
CA LEU A 87 -6.95 11.44 11.04
C LEU A 87 -7.18 12.47 9.93
N ALA A 88 -6.22 12.65 9.03
CA ALA A 88 -6.34 13.56 7.90
C ALA A 88 -7.41 13.10 6.88
N ARG A 89 -7.66 11.79 6.77
CA ARG A 89 -8.62 11.22 5.82
C ARG A 89 -10.02 11.06 6.40
N PHE A 90 -10.11 10.62 7.65
CA PHE A 90 -11.37 10.24 8.30
C PHE A 90 -11.89 11.28 9.31
N GLY A 91 -11.17 12.39 9.48
CA GLY A 91 -11.56 13.43 10.43
C GLY A 91 -11.53 12.99 11.89
N VAL A 92 -12.14 13.76 12.75
CA VAL A 92 -12.06 13.63 14.22
C VAL A 92 -13.08 12.62 14.78
N THR A 93 -13.51 11.63 14.02
CA THR A 93 -14.41 10.59 14.56
C THR A 93 -13.77 9.75 15.67
N GLY A 94 -12.60 10.16 16.10
CA GLY A 94 -11.89 9.58 17.23
C GLY A 94 -11.48 8.13 17.01
N ILE A 95 -10.48 7.71 17.75
CA ILE A 95 -9.94 6.34 17.70
C ILE A 95 -11.02 5.29 18.02
N ASN A 96 -12.03 5.64 18.81
CA ASN A 96 -13.10 4.73 19.20
C ASN A 96 -14.03 4.40 18.03
N GLY A 97 -14.37 5.37 17.17
CA GLY A 97 -15.19 5.12 15.98
C GLY A 97 -14.50 4.18 14.99
N ILE A 98 -13.19 4.36 14.78
CA ILE A 98 -12.41 3.47 13.91
C ILE A 98 -12.28 2.08 14.53
N ARG A 99 -12.08 2.00 15.84
CA ARG A 99 -12.06 0.74 16.58
C ARG A 99 -13.35 -0.06 16.38
N GLU A 100 -14.50 0.57 16.52
CA GLU A 100 -15.79 -0.07 16.31
C GLU A 100 -15.98 -0.50 14.85
N ALA A 101 -15.60 0.34 13.89
CA ALA A 101 -15.64 -0.01 12.48
C ALA A 101 -14.78 -1.23 12.17
N MET A 102 -13.55 -1.28 12.67
CA MET A 102 -12.65 -2.42 12.48
C MET A 102 -13.17 -3.69 13.13
N LYS A 103 -13.79 -3.59 14.32
CA LYS A 103 -14.46 -4.75 14.97
C LYS A 103 -15.64 -5.25 14.15
N LYS A 104 -16.46 -4.36 13.62
CA LYS A 104 -17.59 -4.72 12.73
C LYS A 104 -17.12 -5.38 11.43
N LEU A 105 -15.93 -5.00 10.93
CA LEU A 105 -15.30 -5.66 9.79
C LEU A 105 -14.69 -7.03 10.13
N GLY A 106 -14.70 -7.47 11.39
CA GLY A 106 -14.21 -8.78 11.82
C GLY A 106 -12.75 -8.82 12.26
N SER A 107 -12.06 -7.67 12.39
CA SER A 107 -10.70 -7.66 12.94
C SER A 107 -10.73 -7.94 14.44
N VAL A 108 -9.86 -8.87 14.89
CA VAL A 108 -9.81 -9.31 16.30
C VAL A 108 -8.97 -8.36 17.17
N SER A 109 -7.97 -7.72 16.58
CA SER A 109 -7.07 -6.80 17.27
C SER A 109 -6.65 -5.65 16.37
N TYR A 110 -6.38 -4.50 16.95
CA TYR A 110 -5.79 -3.37 16.24
C TYR A 110 -4.68 -2.77 17.08
N THR A 111 -3.64 -2.30 16.43
CA THR A 111 -2.56 -1.56 17.06
C THR A 111 -2.64 -0.09 16.65
N HIS A 112 -2.53 0.79 17.62
CA HIS A 112 -2.45 2.22 17.40
C HIS A 112 -1.00 2.64 17.57
N LEU A 113 -0.37 3.13 16.52
CA LEU A 113 0.96 3.73 16.61
C LEU A 113 0.82 5.15 17.14
N THR A 114 1.02 5.34 18.43
CA THR A 114 1.28 6.66 19.01
C THR A 114 2.72 7.00 18.72
N LEU A 115 2.97 8.13 18.05
CA LEU A 115 4.30 8.72 18.07
C LEU A 115 4.65 9.03 19.53
N PRO A 116 5.84 8.67 20.02
CA PRO A 116 6.27 9.12 21.33
C PRO A 116 6.29 10.65 21.32
N THR A 117 5.32 11.25 21.98
CA THR A 117 5.35 12.68 22.26
C THR A 117 6.46 12.87 23.27
N ASN A 118 7.60 13.31 22.79
CA ASN A 118 8.70 13.74 23.65
C ASN A 118 8.29 15.08 24.25
N SER A 119 7.43 15.05 25.26
CA SER A 119 7.20 16.22 26.12
C SER A 119 8.37 16.35 27.07
N ARG A 120 9.48 16.88 26.55
CA ARG A 120 10.45 17.58 27.41
C ARG A 120 10.08 19.06 27.37
N VAL A 121 9.37 19.48 28.37
CA VAL A 121 9.41 20.83 28.91
C VAL A 121 10.24 20.77 30.16
#